data_d3227b5e380db631098f79c0514d2dbd
#
_entry.id   d3227b5e380db631098f79c0514d2dbd
#
_cell.length_a   1.000
_cell.length_b   1.000
_cell.length_c   1.000
_cell.angle_alpha   90.00
_cell.angle_beta   90.00
_cell.angle_gamma   90.00
#
_symmetry.space_group_name_H-M   'P 1'
#
loop_
_entity.id
_entity.type
_entity.pdbx_description
1 polymer ?
#
loop_
_entity_poly.entity_id
_entity_poly.type
_entity_poly.pdbx_seq_one_letter_code
_entity_poly.pdbx_strand_id
1 'polypeptide(L)'
;MHMRRFIFLSGRADLSRLLPFVFVAGIFCLSSCEDDLERDKTSTSISFTPVIQSSWDPLARSMTGTDMPRGSVSPLQGGRTPLYLHTLYTDSIAVSSFSKGKDAAVRMTRAARVSAENMYDHFGVSAYAYTGDWDESRTTPNYFYNATASKSGSDYTLSSAYYWPGASYKMRFFAYAPKGNARYVFSGQGQAGSPRISVTVPEEVSQQEDLLVARSSELGGNSNTAVALTFNHALTAVRFVCGNDMRGGTVKSVSLKNVYSKGTYNMGTQSWSNVGSPATFSQTLDKVTTGTADEALTSEAQTFMMLPQQLPEDAQIEVLFTDDTHTDHTLTADIKGSEWPMGKTVTYKISSSSLNWTYTLDVTALADFTYAGGTQQYRVTSYRQNAQGEKEAAEWTAQYAEDGTTWTDTKPGWLTTFTASGTGGDSAQPCDATVEAQTGISNDFHTAALKAATAKGSETTPYNLSSSTGGSSVENTANCYVVSAPGHYSLPLVYGNAIKNAATNVSAYTSTATGTNILNPFINHAGNGITDPYIANNNGCTPAKAELVWQDAMNLVTDIEYNAGSNGGNISFKVDRSSIRQGNAV
;
A
#
# COMPACT_ATOMS: atom_id res chain seq x y z
N MET A 1 29.10 42.52 2.68
CA MET A 1 30.10 43.18 3.53
C MET A 1 30.58 42.10 4.49
N HIS A 2 31.64 41.57 4.42
CA HIS A 2 33.03 41.61 4.25
C HIS A 2 33.58 40.25 3.84
N MET A 3 34.17 40.23 2.74
CA MET A 3 35.21 39.42 2.16
C MET A 3 36.49 39.47 3.00
N ARG A 4 37.24 38.37 3.13
CA ARG A 4 38.69 38.41 3.10
C ARG A 4 39.30 37.06 2.67
N ARG A 5 39.99 37.17 1.58
CA ARG A 5 41.02 36.35 0.99
C ARG A 5 42.30 36.35 1.85
N PHE A 6 43.18 35.38 1.59
CA PHE A 6 44.65 35.48 1.32
C PHE A 6 45.36 34.20 1.78
N ILE A 7 46.43 33.66 1.25
CA ILE A 7 47.28 33.84 0.06
C ILE A 7 48.28 32.65 0.13
N PHE A 8 48.70 32.16 -1.01
CA PHE A 8 49.84 31.27 -1.25
C PHE A 8 51.14 31.86 -0.81
N LEU A 9 52.12 31.00 -0.36
CA LEU A 9 53.53 31.21 -0.60
C LEU A 9 54.28 29.89 -0.70
N SER A 10 54.97 29.72 -1.83
CA SER A 10 55.93 28.71 -2.18
C SER A 10 57.30 29.08 -1.60
N GLY A 11 58.11 28.05 -1.29
CA GLY A 11 59.54 28.23 -1.00
C GLY A 11 60.29 26.90 -1.08
N ARG A 12 60.99 26.71 -2.20
CA ARG A 12 62.03 25.71 -2.36
C ARG A 12 63.31 26.15 -1.64
N ALA A 13 64.05 25.26 -1.04
CA ALA A 13 65.52 25.26 -1.02
C ALA A 13 66.08 23.88 -0.65
N ASP A 14 67.08 23.59 -1.33
CA ASP A 14 67.89 22.34 -1.51
C ASP A 14 69.00 22.15 -0.45
N LEU A 15 69.51 20.96 -0.48
CA LEU A 15 70.91 20.48 -0.27
C LEU A 15 71.33 19.97 1.11
N SER A 16 71.40 18.65 1.13
CA SER A 16 72.61 17.79 1.26
C SER A 16 73.39 17.71 2.58
N ARG A 17 73.70 16.43 2.91
CA ARG A 17 74.84 15.81 3.61
C ARG A 17 74.68 15.61 5.14
N LEU A 18 74.64 14.38 5.60
CA LEU A 18 75.72 13.49 6.09
C LEU A 18 75.10 12.32 6.91
N LEU A 19 75.57 11.13 6.56
CA LEU A 19 75.44 9.87 7.30
C LEU A 19 76.44 9.82 8.46
N PRO A 20 76.54 8.76 9.32
CA PRO A 20 75.60 7.81 9.90
C PRO A 20 75.70 7.67 11.43
N PHE A 21 74.73 7.09 12.12
CA PHE A 21 74.99 6.29 13.34
C PHE A 21 73.95 5.19 13.50
N VAL A 22 74.42 3.98 13.57
CA VAL A 22 73.71 2.74 13.83
C VAL A 22 73.24 2.73 15.29
N PHE A 23 71.94 2.54 15.57
CA PHE A 23 71.44 1.98 16.83
C PHE A 23 70.35 0.98 16.55
N VAL A 24 70.66 -0.28 16.86
CA VAL A 24 69.74 -1.39 16.88
C VAL A 24 68.87 -1.23 18.16
N ALA A 25 67.60 -1.03 18.00
CA ALA A 25 66.61 -1.20 19.09
C ALA A 25 65.38 -1.88 18.53
N GLY A 26 64.99 -2.96 19.19
CA GLY A 26 64.03 -3.95 18.73
C GLY A 26 62.67 -3.39 18.40
N ILE A 27 62.17 -3.83 17.31
CA ILE A 27 60.77 -3.62 16.86
C ILE A 27 59.89 -4.59 17.62
N PHE A 28 59.17 -4.08 18.64
CA PHE A 28 57.94 -4.69 19.06
C PHE A 28 56.87 -4.27 18.07
N CYS A 29 56.54 -5.14 17.14
CA CYS A 29 55.32 -5.04 16.35
C CYS A 29 54.14 -5.28 17.27
N LEU A 30 53.56 -4.20 17.76
CA LEU A 30 52.15 -4.22 18.13
C LEU A 30 51.37 -4.24 16.83
N SER A 31 51.05 -5.43 16.34
CA SER A 31 49.96 -5.59 15.37
C SER A 31 48.67 -5.25 16.08
N SER A 32 48.26 -3.98 15.95
CA SER A 32 46.86 -3.60 16.10
C SER A 32 46.13 -4.38 15.01
N CYS A 33 45.43 -5.44 15.39
CA CYS A 33 44.33 -5.94 14.58
C CYS A 33 43.28 -4.85 14.53
N GLU A 34 43.38 -3.90 13.63
CA GLU A 34 42.23 -3.31 13.02
C GLU A 34 41.58 -4.46 12.23
N ASP A 35 40.44 -4.94 12.73
CA ASP A 35 39.50 -5.69 11.89
C ASP A 35 39.12 -4.76 10.74
N ASP A 36 39.89 -4.79 9.68
CA ASP A 36 39.44 -4.33 8.38
C ASP A 36 38.30 -5.27 7.96
N LEU A 37 37.10 -4.88 8.36
CA LEU A 37 35.90 -5.27 7.64
C LEU A 37 36.18 -4.87 6.18
N GLU A 38 36.55 -5.83 5.34
CA GLU A 38 36.66 -5.61 3.90
C GLU A 38 35.34 -5.02 3.42
N ARG A 39 35.30 -3.70 3.36
CA ARG A 39 34.24 -2.99 2.66
C ARG A 39 34.34 -3.40 1.21
N ASP A 40 33.53 -4.34 0.82
CA ASP A 40 33.30 -4.62 -0.59
C ASP A 40 32.97 -3.28 -1.25
N LYS A 41 33.79 -2.82 -2.17
CA LYS A 41 33.69 -1.50 -2.82
C LYS A 41 32.37 -1.33 -3.60
N THR A 42 31.52 -2.35 -3.61
CA THR A 42 30.19 -2.41 -4.23
C THR A 42 29.05 -2.44 -3.22
N SER A 43 29.32 -2.33 -1.91
CA SER A 43 28.27 -2.40 -0.89
C SER A 43 27.34 -1.20 -0.95
N THR A 44 26.04 -1.46 -1.09
CA THR A 44 24.98 -0.42 -1.06
C THR A 44 24.57 -0.10 0.37
N SER A 45 24.04 1.10 0.60
CA SER A 45 23.46 1.46 1.89
C SER A 45 22.16 0.67 2.12
N ILE A 46 21.94 0.26 3.37
CA ILE A 46 20.73 -0.45 3.79
C ILE A 46 19.55 0.51 3.75
N SER A 47 18.52 0.12 3.02
CA SER A 47 17.21 0.78 2.96
C SER A 47 16.11 -0.26 3.18
N PHE A 48 14.87 0.20 3.38
CA PHE A 48 13.74 -0.66 3.69
C PHE A 48 12.57 -0.37 2.77
N THR A 49 11.92 -1.43 2.32
CA THR A 49 10.65 -1.37 1.61
C THR A 49 9.57 -2.00 2.49
N PRO A 50 8.88 -1.21 3.32
CA PRO A 50 7.85 -1.73 4.18
C PRO A 50 6.59 -2.06 3.38
N VAL A 51 5.97 -3.17 3.74
CA VAL A 51 4.64 -3.58 3.29
C VAL A 51 3.80 -3.79 4.54
N ILE A 52 2.67 -3.12 4.62
CA ILE A 52 1.65 -3.47 5.62
C ILE A 52 0.78 -4.52 4.99
N GLN A 53 0.55 -5.59 5.71
CA GLN A 53 -0.40 -6.58 5.30
C GLN A 53 -1.78 -5.91 5.24
N SER A 54 -2.36 -5.83 4.03
CA SER A 54 -3.51 -4.99 3.68
C SER A 54 -4.83 -5.40 4.35
N SER A 55 -4.83 -6.47 5.08
CA SER A 55 -5.93 -6.89 5.95
C SER A 55 -5.39 -7.04 7.36
N TRP A 56 -6.20 -6.69 8.34
CA TRP A 56 -5.98 -7.07 9.73
C TRP A 56 -5.95 -8.61 9.89
N ASP A 57 -6.04 -9.35 8.77
CA ASP A 57 -5.79 -10.78 8.68
C ASP A 57 -4.95 -11.17 7.46
N PRO A 58 -3.68 -11.49 7.67
CA PRO A 58 -2.80 -12.02 6.64
C PRO A 58 -2.93 -13.51 6.38
N LEU A 59 -3.56 -14.23 7.28
CA LEU A 59 -3.61 -15.69 7.25
C LEU A 59 -4.98 -16.25 6.81
N ALA A 60 -5.94 -15.39 6.44
CA ALA A 60 -7.29 -15.78 6.02
C ALA A 60 -7.33 -16.76 4.83
N ARG A 61 -6.22 -16.95 4.13
CA ARG A 61 -6.08 -17.99 3.10
C ARG A 61 -5.57 -19.34 3.63
N SER A 62 -5.11 -19.39 4.88
CA SER A 62 -4.50 -20.60 5.49
C SER A 62 -5.26 -21.16 6.68
N MET A 63 -6.16 -20.36 7.26
CA MET A 63 -6.98 -20.84 8.37
C MET A 63 -8.31 -21.35 7.81
N THR A 64 -8.46 -22.64 7.78
CA THR A 64 -9.79 -23.27 7.68
C THR A 64 -10.62 -22.75 8.85
N GLY A 65 -11.89 -22.40 8.63
CA GLY A 65 -12.78 -21.69 9.58
C GLY A 65 -12.98 -22.29 10.99
N THR A 66 -12.00 -23.04 11.49
CA THR A 66 -11.95 -23.67 12.82
C THR A 66 -11.12 -22.86 13.83
N ASP A 67 -10.32 -21.88 13.41
CA ASP A 67 -9.36 -21.19 14.31
C ASP A 67 -9.82 -19.80 14.78
N MET A 68 -10.96 -19.30 14.29
CA MET A 68 -11.56 -18.08 14.82
C MET A 68 -12.45 -18.42 16.03
N PRO A 69 -12.35 -17.65 17.12
CA PRO A 69 -13.28 -17.80 18.23
C PRO A 69 -14.72 -17.68 17.74
N ARG A 70 -15.60 -18.53 18.23
CA ARG A 70 -17.03 -18.42 17.88
C ARG A 70 -17.60 -17.16 18.49
N GLY A 71 -18.40 -16.45 17.69
CA GLY A 71 -19.18 -15.34 18.20
C GLY A 71 -20.09 -15.77 19.37
N SER A 72 -20.28 -14.88 20.32
CA SER A 72 -21.13 -15.09 21.49
C SER A 72 -22.23 -14.05 21.57
N VAL A 73 -23.28 -14.37 22.32
CA VAL A 73 -24.37 -13.44 22.61
C VAL A 73 -24.54 -13.40 24.12
N SER A 74 -24.41 -12.20 24.69
CA SER A 74 -24.57 -11.96 26.12
C SER A 74 -25.71 -10.96 26.35
N PRO A 75 -26.61 -11.20 27.33
CA PRO A 75 -27.62 -10.20 27.66
C PRO A 75 -26.98 -8.97 28.29
N LEU A 76 -27.40 -7.78 27.89
CA LEU A 76 -27.07 -6.51 28.55
C LEU A 76 -28.07 -6.29 29.69
N GLN A 77 -27.57 -6.33 30.91
CA GLN A 77 -28.35 -6.15 32.14
C GLN A 77 -28.53 -4.66 32.45
N GLY A 78 -29.63 -4.29 33.10
CA GLY A 78 -29.87 -2.92 33.59
C GLY A 78 -30.83 -2.06 32.79
N GLY A 79 -31.33 -2.53 31.63
CA GLY A 79 -32.34 -1.84 30.82
C GLY A 79 -33.77 -2.27 31.10
N ARG A 80 -34.76 -1.44 30.74
CA ARG A 80 -36.18 -1.79 30.81
C ARG A 80 -36.58 -2.78 29.71
N THR A 81 -35.97 -2.68 28.54
CA THR A 81 -36.14 -3.61 27.42
C THR A 81 -34.91 -4.46 27.27
N PRO A 82 -35.05 -5.75 26.94
CA PRO A 82 -33.90 -6.60 26.70
C PRO A 82 -33.01 -6.04 25.59
N LEU A 83 -31.71 -5.90 25.87
CA LEU A 83 -30.67 -5.66 24.89
C LEU A 83 -29.65 -6.76 24.99
N TYR A 84 -29.00 -7.06 23.89
CA TYR A 84 -28.02 -8.13 23.77
C TYR A 84 -26.75 -7.62 23.13
N LEU A 85 -25.62 -8.10 23.62
CA LEU A 85 -24.30 -7.86 23.07
C LEU A 85 -23.88 -9.07 22.28
N HIS A 86 -23.69 -8.89 20.98
CA HIS A 86 -23.16 -9.92 20.10
C HIS A 86 -21.69 -9.65 19.85
N THR A 87 -20.83 -10.64 20.09
CA THR A 87 -19.40 -10.59 19.80
C THR A 87 -19.16 -11.19 18.43
N LEU A 88 -18.54 -10.43 17.54
CA LEU A 88 -18.17 -10.84 16.20
C LEU A 88 -16.68 -10.68 16.01
N TYR A 89 -16.08 -11.66 15.36
CA TYR A 89 -14.68 -11.63 14.97
C TYR A 89 -14.61 -11.44 13.46
N THR A 90 -13.92 -10.41 13.01
CA THR A 90 -13.80 -10.13 11.58
C THR A 90 -12.35 -9.98 11.19
N ASP A 91 -12.01 -10.53 10.05
CA ASP A 91 -10.68 -10.44 9.47
C ASP A 91 -10.48 -9.16 8.68
N SER A 92 -11.56 -8.61 8.16
CA SER A 92 -11.55 -7.33 7.44
C SER A 92 -12.76 -6.50 7.87
N ILE A 93 -12.61 -5.19 7.79
CA ILE A 93 -13.75 -4.31 7.72
C ILE A 93 -14.28 -4.46 6.30
N ALA A 94 -15.46 -5.02 6.16
CA ALA A 94 -16.28 -4.61 5.05
C ALA A 94 -16.45 -3.10 5.20
N VAL A 95 -15.79 -2.32 4.36
CA VAL A 95 -16.00 -0.88 4.24
C VAL A 95 -17.37 -0.73 3.56
N SER A 96 -18.43 -1.04 4.29
CA SER A 96 -19.76 -0.66 3.89
C SER A 96 -19.92 0.80 4.28
N SER A 97 -19.89 1.66 3.27
CA SER A 97 -20.38 3.04 3.28
C SER A 97 -19.74 4.01 4.30
N PHE A 98 -18.46 4.31 4.13
CA PHE A 98 -18.04 5.67 4.39
C PHE A 98 -18.12 6.43 3.06
N SER A 99 -19.12 7.33 2.94
CA SER A 99 -19.16 8.31 1.88
C SER A 99 -17.79 8.98 1.80
N LYS A 100 -17.12 8.85 0.66
CA LYS A 100 -15.93 9.65 0.33
C LYS A 100 -16.36 11.11 0.22
N GLY A 101 -16.42 11.79 1.35
CA GLY A 101 -16.33 13.24 1.38
C GLY A 101 -14.92 13.57 0.90
N LYS A 102 -14.80 14.06 -0.34
CA LYS A 102 -13.61 14.77 -0.77
C LYS A 102 -13.51 15.99 0.12
N ASP A 103 -12.65 15.95 1.12
CA ASP A 103 -11.89 17.10 1.61
C ASP A 103 -11.31 16.77 2.99
N ALA A 104 -10.09 17.15 3.14
CA ALA A 104 -9.23 17.16 4.30
C ALA A 104 -8.21 16.01 4.34
N ALA A 105 -6.95 16.43 4.28
CA ALA A 105 -5.84 15.64 4.80
C ALA A 105 -6.23 15.15 6.21
N VAL A 106 -6.63 13.90 6.31
CA VAL A 106 -6.96 13.26 7.57
C VAL A 106 -5.64 13.21 8.36
N ARG A 107 -5.48 14.16 9.28
CA ARG A 107 -4.47 13.99 10.33
C ARG A 107 -4.84 12.70 11.03
N MET A 108 -3.92 11.73 10.98
CA MET A 108 -4.08 10.47 11.70
C MET A 108 -4.46 10.77 13.14
N THR A 109 -5.67 10.40 13.53
CA THR A 109 -6.04 10.36 14.94
C THR A 109 -5.39 9.13 15.53
N ARG A 110 -4.80 9.23 16.72
CA ARG A 110 -3.94 8.19 17.31
C ARG A 110 -4.60 6.82 17.45
N ALA A 111 -5.91 6.75 17.61
CA ALA A 111 -6.66 5.50 17.73
C ALA A 111 -7.09 4.87 16.39
N ALA A 112 -6.69 5.43 15.25
CA ALA A 112 -7.04 4.86 13.94
C ALA A 112 -6.15 3.66 13.61
N ARG A 113 -6.75 2.65 12.99
CA ARG A 113 -6.01 1.49 12.47
C ARG A 113 -5.13 1.92 11.30
N VAL A 114 -3.90 1.40 11.28
CA VAL A 114 -2.95 1.68 10.22
C VAL A 114 -3.22 0.76 9.02
N SER A 115 -3.08 1.30 7.82
CA SER A 115 -3.19 0.57 6.54
C SER A 115 -1.99 0.89 5.65
N ALA A 116 -1.90 0.25 4.50
CA ALA A 116 -0.85 0.54 3.52
C ALA A 116 -0.88 2.01 3.03
N GLU A 117 -2.04 2.65 3.09
CA GLU A 117 -2.25 4.03 2.63
C GLU A 117 -1.84 5.08 3.66
N ASN A 118 -1.82 4.71 4.95
CA ASN A 118 -1.58 5.61 6.07
C ASN A 118 -0.50 5.12 7.04
N MET A 119 0.51 4.40 6.54
CA MET A 119 1.63 3.95 7.35
C MET A 119 2.39 5.13 7.98
N TYR A 120 2.91 4.92 9.18
CA TYR A 120 3.74 5.88 9.91
C TYR A 120 4.92 6.39 9.05
N ASP A 121 5.21 7.69 9.12
CA ASP A 121 6.31 8.31 8.38
C ASP A 121 7.70 7.85 8.82
N HIS A 122 7.80 7.22 9.98
CA HIS A 122 9.03 6.64 10.50
C HIS A 122 8.76 5.45 11.42
N PHE A 123 9.72 4.56 11.50
CA PHE A 123 9.70 3.41 12.39
C PHE A 123 11.06 3.16 13.04
N GLY A 124 11.07 2.42 14.15
CA GLY A 124 12.27 1.94 14.81
C GLY A 124 12.74 0.63 14.19
N VAL A 125 14.03 0.49 13.95
CA VAL A 125 14.61 -0.74 13.43
C VAL A 125 15.94 -1.07 14.09
N SER A 126 16.16 -2.36 14.38
CA SER A 126 17.43 -2.91 14.87
C SER A 126 17.93 -3.97 13.91
N ALA A 127 19.25 -3.99 13.71
CA ALA A 127 19.93 -4.95 12.85
C ALA A 127 20.96 -5.76 13.62
N TYR A 128 21.00 -7.02 13.30
CA TYR A 128 21.90 -8.02 13.85
C TYR A 128 22.76 -8.59 12.73
N ALA A 129 24.08 -8.47 12.88
CA ALA A 129 25.04 -9.12 11.99
C ALA A 129 25.73 -10.25 12.77
N TYR A 130 25.70 -11.46 12.25
CA TYR A 130 26.27 -12.63 12.90
C TYR A 130 26.82 -13.63 11.90
N THR A 131 27.66 -14.54 12.37
CA THR A 131 28.19 -15.66 11.61
C THR A 131 27.63 -16.96 12.16
N GLY A 132 27.49 -17.97 11.33
CA GLY A 132 26.90 -19.24 11.75
C GLY A 132 25.39 -19.18 11.91
N ASP A 133 24.84 -19.84 12.91
CA ASP A 133 23.41 -19.89 13.19
C ASP A 133 22.97 -18.83 14.20
N TRP A 134 21.72 -18.43 14.12
CA TRP A 134 21.12 -17.51 15.08
C TRP A 134 21.09 -18.13 16.49
N ASP A 135 21.60 -17.40 17.48
CA ASP A 135 21.63 -17.81 18.89
C ASP A 135 20.84 -16.82 19.75
N GLU A 136 19.66 -17.22 20.22
CA GLU A 136 18.82 -16.41 21.09
C GLU A 136 19.47 -16.04 22.43
N SER A 137 20.48 -16.76 22.86
CA SER A 137 21.15 -16.53 24.15
C SER A 137 22.35 -15.57 24.06
N ARG A 138 22.86 -15.30 22.86
CA ARG A 138 24.11 -14.55 22.66
C ARG A 138 24.01 -13.42 21.67
N THR A 139 23.20 -13.57 20.59
CA THR A 139 23.14 -12.60 19.51
C THR A 139 22.48 -11.30 19.98
N THR A 140 23.22 -10.19 19.96
CA THR A 140 22.71 -8.86 20.33
C THR A 140 22.57 -7.96 19.09
N PRO A 141 21.81 -6.85 19.14
CA PRO A 141 21.71 -5.90 18.03
C PRO A 141 23.01 -5.10 17.88
N ASN A 142 24.02 -5.77 17.33
CA ASN A 142 25.40 -5.30 17.23
C ASN A 142 25.67 -4.43 16.00
N TYR A 143 24.79 -4.44 14.99
CA TYR A 143 25.03 -3.69 13.78
C TYR A 143 24.47 -2.26 13.88
N PHE A 144 23.23 -2.13 14.19
CA PHE A 144 22.62 -0.89 14.72
C PHE A 144 21.41 -1.24 15.59
N TYR A 145 21.12 -0.36 16.53
CA TYR A 145 20.10 -0.57 17.53
C TYR A 145 19.08 0.55 17.52
N ASN A 146 17.80 0.18 17.42
CA ASN A 146 16.64 1.09 17.49
C ASN A 146 16.84 2.39 16.68
N ALA A 147 17.44 2.27 15.49
CA ALA A 147 17.66 3.38 14.59
C ALA A 147 16.30 3.84 14.00
N THR A 148 16.23 5.10 13.60
CA THR A 148 15.03 5.63 12.95
C THR A 148 15.17 5.46 11.44
N ALA A 149 14.24 4.71 10.84
CA ALA A 149 14.04 4.69 9.41
C ALA A 149 12.90 5.65 9.06
N SER A 150 13.16 6.61 8.20
CA SER A 150 12.20 7.65 7.79
C SER A 150 11.85 7.52 6.32
N LYS A 151 10.62 7.85 5.96
CA LYS A 151 10.07 7.78 4.62
C LYS A 151 10.88 8.67 3.66
N SER A 152 11.28 8.10 2.53
CA SER A 152 12.01 8.76 1.45
C SER A 152 11.49 8.23 0.11
N GLY A 153 10.51 8.90 -0.47
CA GLY A 153 9.79 8.40 -1.65
C GLY A 153 8.93 7.18 -1.31
N SER A 154 9.16 6.08 -2.00
CA SER A 154 8.54 4.76 -1.74
C SER A 154 9.23 3.96 -0.64
N ASP A 155 10.48 4.30 -0.33
CA ASP A 155 11.33 3.56 0.59
C ASP A 155 11.52 4.30 1.92
N TYR A 156 12.14 3.62 2.87
CA TYR A 156 12.54 4.20 4.15
C TYR A 156 14.05 4.06 4.32
N THR A 157 14.69 5.14 4.70
CA THR A 157 16.15 5.22 4.87
C THR A 157 16.53 5.61 6.29
N LEU A 158 17.70 5.18 6.72
CA LEU A 158 18.28 5.54 8.01
C LEU A 158 18.93 6.93 7.92
N SER A 159 18.90 7.69 9.01
CA SER A 159 19.55 9.00 9.10
C SER A 159 21.07 8.94 8.92
N SER A 160 21.67 7.81 9.28
CA SER A 160 23.08 7.50 9.03
C SER A 160 23.18 6.33 8.07
N ALA A 161 24.06 6.40 7.09
CA ALA A 161 24.25 5.32 6.14
C ALA A 161 24.93 4.12 6.81
N TYR A 162 24.28 2.98 6.77
CA TYR A 162 24.83 1.67 7.11
C TYR A 162 24.91 0.84 5.84
N TYR A 163 26.00 0.15 5.65
CA TYR A 163 26.25 -0.63 4.44
C TYR A 163 26.16 -2.12 4.74
N TRP A 164 25.92 -2.93 3.74
CA TRP A 164 25.91 -4.37 3.91
C TRP A 164 27.30 -4.87 4.34
N PRO A 165 27.41 -5.73 5.41
CA PRO A 165 28.68 -6.05 6.03
C PRO A 165 29.56 -7.04 5.25
N GLY A 166 29.07 -7.60 4.15
CA GLY A 166 29.78 -8.57 3.32
C GLY A 166 29.32 -10.02 3.49
N ALA A 167 29.71 -10.87 2.54
CA ALA A 167 29.19 -12.24 2.39
C ALA A 167 29.47 -13.17 3.58
N SER A 168 30.43 -12.84 4.45
CA SER A 168 30.74 -13.63 5.64
C SER A 168 29.69 -13.51 6.75
N TYR A 169 28.80 -12.54 6.65
CA TYR A 169 27.78 -12.26 7.65
C TYR A 169 26.38 -12.65 7.19
N LYS A 170 25.56 -13.01 8.15
CA LYS A 170 24.11 -13.10 8.05
C LYS A 170 23.48 -11.91 8.78
N MET A 171 22.35 -11.45 8.29
CA MET A 171 21.64 -10.30 8.83
C MET A 171 20.20 -10.64 9.19
N ARG A 172 19.72 -10.10 10.32
CA ARG A 172 18.29 -10.04 10.67
C ARG A 172 17.91 -8.65 11.09
N PHE A 173 16.71 -8.26 10.71
CA PHE A 173 16.14 -6.96 11.02
C PHE A 173 14.83 -7.14 11.79
N PHE A 174 14.67 -6.32 12.82
CA PHE A 174 13.43 -6.23 13.60
C PHE A 174 12.98 -4.77 13.64
N ALA A 175 11.75 -4.52 13.24
CA ALA A 175 11.22 -3.16 13.14
C ALA A 175 9.86 -3.05 13.82
N TYR A 176 9.56 -1.86 14.36
CA TYR A 176 8.29 -1.56 14.99
C TYR A 176 7.87 -0.11 14.76
N ALA A 177 6.59 0.15 14.73
CA ALA A 177 5.98 1.47 14.62
C ALA A 177 4.72 1.55 15.50
N PRO A 178 4.41 2.73 16.07
CA PRO A 178 5.18 3.99 15.99
C PRO A 178 6.43 3.96 16.87
N LYS A 179 7.50 4.58 16.39
CA LYS A 179 8.68 4.82 17.19
C LYS A 179 8.50 6.08 18.04
N GLY A 180 8.98 6.05 19.28
CA GLY A 180 8.93 7.19 20.19
C GLY A 180 7.68 7.26 21.06
N ASN A 181 6.76 6.31 20.95
CA ASN A 181 5.68 6.16 21.92
C ASN A 181 6.25 5.65 23.26
N ALA A 182 6.13 6.46 24.31
CA ALA A 182 6.64 6.11 25.66
C ALA A 182 5.96 4.87 26.28
N ARG A 183 4.84 4.44 25.71
CA ARG A 183 4.10 3.24 26.14
C ARG A 183 4.60 1.95 25.50
N TYR A 184 5.46 2.06 24.47
CA TYR A 184 6.07 0.94 23.75
C TYR A 184 7.57 0.92 24.05
N VAL A 185 7.94 0.24 25.13
CA VAL A 185 9.33 0.21 25.61
C VAL A 185 10.07 -0.94 24.93
N PHE A 186 10.96 -0.58 24.02
CA PHE A 186 11.79 -1.53 23.30
C PHE A 186 12.94 -2.05 24.20
N SER A 187 13.26 -3.34 24.10
CA SER A 187 14.31 -3.98 24.91
C SER A 187 15.68 -3.35 24.69
N GLY A 188 16.52 -3.31 25.73
CA GLY A 188 17.83 -2.65 25.68
C GLY A 188 18.83 -3.28 24.73
N GLN A 189 19.81 -2.49 24.25
CA GLN A 189 20.81 -2.92 23.28
C GLN A 189 21.65 -4.11 23.75
N GLY A 190 21.95 -4.20 25.05
CA GLY A 190 22.73 -5.30 25.62
C GLY A 190 21.96 -6.61 25.83
N GLN A 191 20.67 -6.62 25.52
CA GLN A 191 19.85 -7.81 25.70
C GLN A 191 20.03 -8.77 24.51
N ALA A 192 20.43 -9.99 24.82
CA ALA A 192 20.57 -11.03 23.82
C ALA A 192 19.21 -11.55 23.34
N GLY A 193 19.22 -12.09 22.13
CA GLY A 193 18.07 -12.69 21.47
C GLY A 193 17.18 -11.67 20.75
N SER A 194 16.05 -12.17 20.29
CA SER A 194 15.06 -11.35 19.59
C SER A 194 14.54 -10.23 20.47
N PRO A 195 14.36 -9.01 19.92
CA PRO A 195 13.89 -7.88 20.72
C PRO A 195 12.48 -8.12 21.28
N ARG A 196 12.20 -7.41 22.37
CA ARG A 196 10.88 -7.41 23.01
C ARG A 196 10.37 -5.99 23.14
N ILE A 197 9.05 -5.85 23.11
CA ILE A 197 8.37 -4.58 23.32
C ILE A 197 7.45 -4.75 24.54
N SER A 198 7.73 -4.03 25.61
CA SER A 198 6.82 -3.93 26.76
C SER A 198 5.79 -2.86 26.45
N VAL A 199 4.52 -3.24 26.49
CA VAL A 199 3.40 -2.39 26.12
C VAL A 199 2.54 -2.08 27.35
N THR A 200 2.16 -0.82 27.47
CA THR A 200 1.12 -0.37 28.40
C THR A 200 0.06 0.37 27.60
N VAL A 201 -1.14 -0.19 27.51
CA VAL A 201 -2.26 0.43 26.81
C VAL A 201 -2.74 1.63 27.63
N PRO A 202 -2.80 2.85 27.04
CA PRO A 202 -3.35 4.02 27.73
C PRO A 202 -4.85 3.84 28.04
N GLU A 203 -5.29 4.28 29.20
CA GLU A 203 -6.73 4.29 29.55
C GLU A 203 -7.50 5.26 28.66
N GLU A 204 -6.88 6.37 28.27
CA GLU A 204 -7.41 7.34 27.32
C GLU A 204 -7.31 6.78 25.89
N VAL A 205 -8.44 6.43 25.29
CA VAL A 205 -8.49 5.79 23.96
C VAL A 205 -7.85 6.66 22.87
N SER A 206 -8.01 7.98 22.96
CA SER A 206 -7.40 8.93 22.02
C SER A 206 -5.86 8.91 22.01
N GLN A 207 -5.23 8.30 23.02
CA GLN A 207 -3.77 8.11 23.09
C GLN A 207 -3.31 6.71 22.70
N GLN A 208 -4.24 5.82 22.39
CA GLN A 208 -3.91 4.48 21.90
C GLN A 208 -3.43 4.57 20.45
N GLU A 209 -2.39 3.85 20.14
CA GLU A 209 -1.82 3.78 18.79
C GLU A 209 -1.70 2.32 18.37
N ASP A 210 -1.88 2.07 17.10
CA ASP A 210 -1.73 0.74 16.53
C ASP A 210 -0.25 0.34 16.51
N LEU A 211 0.09 -0.77 17.16
CA LEU A 211 1.45 -1.28 17.18
C LEU A 211 1.68 -2.20 15.99
N LEU A 212 2.50 -1.75 15.06
CA LEU A 212 2.98 -2.53 13.94
C LEU A 212 4.35 -3.13 14.26
N VAL A 213 4.55 -4.39 13.88
CA VAL A 213 5.81 -5.12 14.09
C VAL A 213 6.21 -5.87 12.84
N ALA A 214 7.50 -5.88 12.54
CA ALA A 214 8.05 -6.62 11.40
C ALA A 214 9.36 -7.30 11.79
N ARG A 215 9.63 -8.45 11.17
CA ARG A 215 10.95 -9.09 11.19
C ARG A 215 11.30 -9.55 9.76
N SER A 216 12.57 -9.44 9.40
CA SER A 216 13.04 -10.04 8.16
C SER A 216 13.23 -11.54 8.32
N SER A 217 13.27 -12.27 7.22
CA SER A 217 13.98 -13.54 7.14
C SER A 217 15.49 -13.32 7.40
N GLU A 218 16.25 -14.39 7.51
CA GLU A 218 17.69 -14.32 7.47
C GLU A 218 18.17 -13.88 6.07
N LEU A 219 19.00 -12.87 5.99
CA LEU A 219 19.53 -12.31 4.76
C LEU A 219 21.06 -12.47 4.75
N GLY A 220 21.65 -12.66 3.57
CA GLY A 220 23.11 -12.58 3.42
C GLY A 220 23.61 -11.16 3.62
N GLY A 221 24.75 -11.00 4.27
CA GLY A 221 25.36 -9.68 4.50
C GLY A 221 25.85 -8.95 3.25
N ASN A 222 25.71 -9.56 2.07
CA ASN A 222 26.00 -8.98 0.76
C ASN A 222 24.77 -8.88 -0.14
N SER A 223 23.57 -8.86 0.43
CA SER A 223 22.32 -8.81 -0.35
C SER A 223 22.21 -7.57 -1.23
N ASN A 224 22.71 -6.43 -0.78
CA ASN A 224 22.78 -5.17 -1.54
C ASN A 224 21.43 -4.70 -2.14
N THR A 225 20.32 -5.14 -1.55
CA THR A 225 18.95 -4.77 -1.93
C THR A 225 18.22 -4.15 -0.76
N ALA A 226 17.16 -3.39 -1.04
CA ALA A 226 16.28 -2.90 0.02
C ALA A 226 15.66 -4.07 0.79
N VAL A 227 15.63 -3.95 2.12
CA VAL A 227 15.08 -4.98 3.01
C VAL A 227 13.56 -4.92 2.97
N ALA A 228 12.93 -5.96 2.47
CA ALA A 228 11.47 -6.09 2.55
C ALA A 228 11.06 -6.38 4.00
N LEU A 229 10.22 -5.50 4.57
CA LEU A 229 9.67 -5.65 5.91
C LEU A 229 8.15 -5.73 5.85
N THR A 230 7.61 -6.89 6.16
CA THR A 230 6.16 -7.06 6.27
C THR A 230 5.74 -6.73 7.69
N PHE A 231 5.03 -5.62 7.86
CA PHE A 231 4.49 -5.18 9.13
C PHE A 231 3.14 -5.85 9.40
N ASN A 232 3.01 -6.41 10.59
CA ASN A 232 1.79 -7.02 11.11
C ASN A 232 1.29 -6.23 12.32
N HIS A 233 -0.03 -6.23 12.50
CA HIS A 233 -0.65 -5.64 13.70
C HIS A 233 -0.42 -6.54 14.90
N ALA A 234 0.12 -5.98 15.96
CA ALA A 234 0.41 -6.72 17.19
C ALA A 234 -0.72 -6.60 18.24
N LEU A 235 -1.65 -5.67 18.07
CA LEU A 235 -2.78 -5.44 18.98
C LEU A 235 -4.07 -6.06 18.42
N THR A 236 -5.15 -5.96 19.20
CA THR A 236 -6.53 -6.27 18.79
C THR A 236 -7.32 -4.97 18.72
N ALA A 237 -8.01 -4.74 17.61
CA ALA A 237 -8.94 -3.62 17.48
C ALA A 237 -10.30 -4.01 18.06
N VAL A 238 -10.87 -3.20 18.95
CA VAL A 238 -12.21 -3.43 19.51
C VAL A 238 -13.10 -2.24 19.17
N ARG A 239 -14.27 -2.54 18.59
CA ARG A 239 -15.24 -1.52 18.16
C ARG A 239 -16.67 -1.91 18.46
N PHE A 240 -17.56 -0.92 18.40
CA PHE A 240 -18.99 -1.10 18.66
C PHE A 240 -19.83 -0.65 17.47
N VAL A 241 -20.89 -1.41 17.17
CA VAL A 241 -21.86 -1.11 16.09
C VAL A 241 -23.30 -1.38 16.58
N CYS A 242 -24.27 -0.80 15.88
CA CYS A 242 -25.68 -1.16 16.07
C CYS A 242 -25.97 -2.55 15.51
N GLY A 243 -26.80 -3.31 16.18
CA GLY A 243 -27.40 -4.53 15.65
C GLY A 243 -28.59 -4.25 14.75
N ASN A 244 -29.15 -5.31 14.18
CA ASN A 244 -30.21 -5.22 13.17
C ASN A 244 -31.51 -4.62 13.69
N ASP A 245 -31.76 -4.70 15.00
CA ASP A 245 -33.01 -4.28 15.62
C ASP A 245 -32.80 -3.34 16.79
N MET A 246 -31.72 -2.55 16.77
CA MET A 246 -31.45 -1.61 17.86
C MET A 246 -32.48 -0.50 17.86
N ARG A 247 -33.18 -0.31 19.00
CA ARG A 247 -34.13 0.77 19.14
C ARG A 247 -33.46 2.15 19.11
N GLY A 248 -34.23 3.16 18.72
CA GLY A 248 -33.79 4.54 18.80
C GLY A 248 -33.43 4.94 20.22
N GLY A 249 -32.44 5.77 20.37
CA GLY A 249 -31.88 6.25 21.61
C GLY A 249 -30.48 6.85 21.40
N THR A 250 -29.78 7.07 22.50
CA THR A 250 -28.40 7.61 22.43
C THR A 250 -27.45 6.74 23.23
N VAL A 251 -26.43 6.18 22.56
CA VAL A 251 -25.29 5.57 23.25
C VAL A 251 -24.34 6.69 23.68
N LYS A 252 -24.35 7.01 24.98
CA LYS A 252 -23.51 8.07 25.54
C LYS A 252 -22.06 7.67 25.68
N SER A 253 -21.83 6.45 26.15
CA SER A 253 -20.47 5.92 26.31
C SER A 253 -20.44 4.40 26.27
N VAL A 254 -19.27 3.86 25.98
CA VAL A 254 -18.95 2.45 26.13
C VAL A 254 -17.67 2.30 26.93
N SER A 255 -17.59 1.27 27.76
CA SER A 255 -16.43 0.98 28.60
C SER A 255 -16.09 -0.51 28.56
N LEU A 256 -14.79 -0.79 28.44
CA LEU A 256 -14.20 -2.11 28.62
C LEU A 256 -13.64 -2.17 30.05
N LYS A 257 -14.25 -2.96 30.91
CA LYS A 257 -13.90 -3.04 32.34
C LYS A 257 -13.12 -4.31 32.64
N ASN A 258 -12.14 -4.16 33.52
CA ASN A 258 -11.32 -5.27 34.06
C ASN A 258 -10.60 -6.07 32.96
N VAL A 259 -10.16 -5.42 31.89
CA VAL A 259 -9.36 -6.05 30.83
C VAL A 259 -7.88 -5.73 31.00
N TYR A 260 -6.99 -6.62 30.59
CA TYR A 260 -5.56 -6.44 30.80
C TYR A 260 -4.98 -5.30 29.95
N SER A 261 -4.12 -4.49 30.59
CA SER A 261 -3.53 -3.28 30.02
C SER A 261 -2.03 -3.36 29.76
N LYS A 262 -1.32 -4.37 30.29
CA LYS A 262 0.13 -4.52 30.15
C LYS A 262 0.50 -5.88 29.60
N GLY A 263 1.53 -5.92 28.77
CA GLY A 263 2.07 -7.15 28.22
C GLY A 263 3.43 -6.94 27.57
N THR A 264 4.08 -8.04 27.22
CA THR A 264 5.38 -8.03 26.53
C THR A 264 5.26 -8.83 25.24
N TYR A 265 5.50 -8.17 24.11
CA TYR A 265 5.56 -8.80 22.80
C TYR A 265 6.98 -9.24 22.47
N ASN A 266 7.17 -10.48 22.07
CA ASN A 266 8.44 -11.01 21.57
C ASN A 266 8.43 -10.99 20.03
N MET A 267 9.34 -10.23 19.42
CA MET A 267 9.39 -10.04 17.97
C MET A 267 9.92 -11.30 17.23
N GLY A 268 10.68 -12.14 17.92
CA GLY A 268 11.19 -13.40 17.35
C GLY A 268 10.12 -14.47 17.25
N THR A 269 9.41 -14.74 18.35
CA THR A 269 8.33 -15.73 18.40
C THR A 269 7.00 -15.18 17.91
N GLN A 270 6.90 -13.85 17.75
CA GLN A 270 5.68 -13.12 17.37
C GLN A 270 4.49 -13.45 18.30
N SER A 271 4.74 -13.45 19.59
CA SER A 271 3.76 -13.82 20.61
C SER A 271 3.81 -12.90 21.83
N TRP A 272 2.70 -12.80 22.50
CA TRP A 272 2.55 -12.05 23.74
C TRP A 272 2.86 -12.92 24.96
N SER A 273 3.40 -12.28 26.00
CA SER A 273 3.66 -12.87 27.32
C SER A 273 3.45 -11.83 28.41
N ASN A 274 3.35 -12.27 29.66
CA ASN A 274 3.16 -11.39 30.83
C ASN A 274 1.97 -10.44 30.68
N VAL A 275 0.89 -10.91 30.02
CA VAL A 275 -0.33 -10.12 29.87
C VAL A 275 -1.04 -10.06 31.22
N GLY A 276 -1.35 -8.82 31.67
CA GLY A 276 -1.91 -8.61 33.00
C GLY A 276 -2.24 -7.15 33.29
N SER A 277 -2.43 -6.81 34.55
CA SER A 277 -2.82 -5.48 35.07
C SER A 277 -4.20 -5.06 34.55
N PRO A 278 -5.29 -5.54 35.17
CA PRO A 278 -6.65 -5.14 34.79
C PRO A 278 -6.83 -3.61 34.87
N ALA A 279 -7.53 -3.06 33.90
CA ALA A 279 -7.85 -1.64 33.82
C ALA A 279 -9.23 -1.44 33.17
N THR A 280 -9.72 -0.21 33.19
CA THR A 280 -10.96 0.22 32.53
C THR A 280 -10.64 1.23 31.46
N PHE A 281 -11.21 1.02 30.28
CA PHE A 281 -11.07 1.89 29.11
C PHE A 281 -12.44 2.39 28.70
N SER A 282 -12.63 3.70 28.63
CA SER A 282 -13.92 4.30 28.36
C SER A 282 -13.84 5.26 27.19
N GLN A 283 -14.91 5.27 26.39
CA GLN A 283 -15.06 6.17 25.26
C GLN A 283 -16.43 6.85 25.32
N THR A 284 -16.43 8.17 25.38
CA THR A 284 -17.65 8.97 25.21
C THR A 284 -18.01 9.01 23.73
N LEU A 285 -19.26 8.76 23.41
CA LEU A 285 -19.77 8.65 22.05
C LEU A 285 -20.85 9.68 21.73
N ASP A 286 -21.83 9.84 22.60
CA ASP A 286 -23.03 10.66 22.41
C ASP A 286 -23.70 10.40 21.04
N LYS A 287 -23.69 9.13 20.65
CA LYS A 287 -24.14 8.69 19.33
C LYS A 287 -25.63 8.36 19.36
N VAL A 288 -26.42 9.14 18.61
CA VAL A 288 -27.84 8.84 18.37
C VAL A 288 -27.91 7.66 17.42
N THR A 289 -28.68 6.64 17.78
CA THR A 289 -28.88 5.44 16.99
C THR A 289 -30.07 5.59 16.05
N THR A 290 -29.89 5.26 14.78
CA THR A 290 -30.94 5.32 13.76
C THR A 290 -31.69 4.00 13.62
N GLY A 291 -31.21 2.93 14.25
CA GLY A 291 -31.72 1.58 14.09
C GLY A 291 -31.22 0.87 12.83
N THR A 292 -30.33 1.52 12.06
CA THR A 292 -29.72 0.90 10.89
C THR A 292 -28.72 -0.16 11.33
N ALA A 293 -28.84 -1.35 10.77
CA ALA A 293 -27.91 -2.43 11.02
C ALA A 293 -26.47 -2.03 10.64
N ASP A 294 -25.51 -2.46 11.47
CA ASP A 294 -24.07 -2.20 11.30
C ASP A 294 -23.67 -0.72 11.33
N GLU A 295 -24.59 0.19 11.71
CA GLU A 295 -24.22 1.58 11.96
C GLU A 295 -23.13 1.65 13.02
N ALA A 296 -21.99 2.30 12.66
CA ALA A 296 -20.88 2.44 13.59
C ALA A 296 -21.25 3.30 14.81
N LEU A 297 -21.11 2.74 16.00
CA LEU A 297 -21.18 3.48 17.26
C LEU A 297 -19.83 4.12 17.59
N THR A 298 -18.74 3.40 17.37
CA THR A 298 -17.37 3.93 17.46
C THR A 298 -16.83 4.26 16.08
N SER A 299 -16.31 5.46 15.89
CA SER A 299 -15.55 5.84 14.69
C SER A 299 -14.18 5.15 14.66
N GLU A 300 -13.45 5.26 13.55
CA GLU A 300 -12.07 4.76 13.48
C GLU A 300 -11.18 5.37 14.59
N ALA A 301 -11.35 6.65 14.87
CA ALA A 301 -10.60 7.36 15.92
C ALA A 301 -11.00 6.96 17.34
N GLN A 302 -12.11 6.26 17.50
CA GLN A 302 -12.66 5.78 18.76
C GLN A 302 -12.52 4.26 18.92
N THR A 303 -11.78 3.61 18.00
CA THR A 303 -11.46 2.19 18.10
C THR A 303 -10.48 1.96 19.25
N PHE A 304 -10.79 1.00 20.11
CA PHE A 304 -9.89 0.61 21.19
C PHE A 304 -8.78 -0.28 20.64
N MET A 305 -7.52 0.09 20.83
CA MET A 305 -6.34 -0.72 20.50
C MET A 305 -5.88 -1.46 21.77
N MET A 306 -6.28 -2.71 21.88
CA MET A 306 -6.12 -3.50 23.08
C MET A 306 -5.08 -4.60 22.93
N LEU A 307 -4.55 -5.11 24.03
CA LEU A 307 -3.70 -6.29 24.02
C LEU A 307 -4.50 -7.53 23.58
N PRO A 308 -3.94 -8.38 22.73
CA PRO A 308 -4.45 -9.74 22.54
C PRO A 308 -4.43 -10.48 23.88
N GLN A 309 -5.56 -11.05 24.26
CA GLN A 309 -5.71 -11.67 25.57
C GLN A 309 -6.88 -12.63 25.65
N GLN A 310 -6.75 -13.61 26.54
CA GLN A 310 -7.89 -14.30 27.12
C GLN A 310 -8.50 -13.37 28.17
N LEU A 311 -9.76 -13.00 28.03
CA LEU A 311 -10.39 -12.02 28.91
C LEU A 311 -10.54 -12.58 30.34
N PRO A 312 -10.25 -11.76 31.38
CA PRO A 312 -10.41 -12.12 32.78
C PRO A 312 -11.83 -12.54 33.17
N GLU A 313 -11.97 -13.24 34.28
CA GLU A 313 -13.27 -13.71 34.81
C GLU A 313 -14.24 -12.59 35.18
N ASP A 314 -13.73 -11.40 35.47
CA ASP A 314 -14.50 -10.21 35.81
C ASP A 314 -14.55 -9.16 34.69
N ALA A 315 -14.13 -9.55 33.48
CA ALA A 315 -14.17 -8.67 32.31
C ALA A 315 -15.61 -8.39 31.88
N GLN A 316 -15.94 -7.11 31.74
CA GLN A 316 -17.27 -6.64 31.37
C GLN A 316 -17.24 -5.53 30.34
N ILE A 317 -18.29 -5.44 29.58
CA ILE A 317 -18.67 -4.23 28.82
C ILE A 317 -19.74 -3.49 29.58
N GLU A 318 -19.59 -2.18 29.66
CA GLU A 318 -20.61 -1.27 30.18
C GLU A 318 -20.98 -0.28 29.08
N VAL A 319 -22.27 -0.06 28.90
CA VAL A 319 -22.84 0.89 27.94
C VAL A 319 -23.77 1.84 28.67
N LEU A 320 -23.49 3.13 28.62
CA LEU A 320 -24.44 4.15 29.07
C LEU A 320 -25.36 4.51 27.90
N PHE A 321 -26.62 4.15 28.00
CA PHE A 321 -27.64 4.30 26.98
C PHE A 321 -28.81 5.14 27.48
N THR A 322 -29.18 6.17 26.71
CA THR A 322 -30.41 6.94 26.93
C THR A 322 -31.47 6.41 25.98
N ASP A 323 -32.57 5.95 26.52
CA ASP A 323 -33.70 5.43 25.74
C ASP A 323 -34.57 6.54 25.08
N ASP A 324 -35.58 6.15 24.33
CA ASP A 324 -36.52 7.04 23.65
C ASP A 324 -37.41 7.85 24.61
N THR A 325 -37.46 7.46 25.90
CA THR A 325 -38.10 8.23 26.98
C THR A 325 -37.16 9.21 27.68
N HIS A 326 -35.93 9.37 27.17
CA HIS A 326 -34.87 10.22 27.75
C HIS A 326 -34.41 9.75 29.13
N THR A 327 -34.52 8.44 29.41
CA THR A 327 -34.02 7.84 30.65
C THR A 327 -32.66 7.19 30.43
N ASP A 328 -31.73 7.49 31.30
CA ASP A 328 -30.39 6.90 31.26
C ASP A 328 -30.38 5.51 31.91
N HIS A 329 -29.76 4.55 31.21
CA HIS A 329 -29.57 3.18 31.66
C HIS A 329 -28.09 2.81 31.59
N THR A 330 -27.55 2.27 32.66
CA THR A 330 -26.25 1.62 32.66
C THR A 330 -26.47 0.15 32.36
N LEU A 331 -26.03 -0.26 31.16
CA LEU A 331 -26.16 -1.62 30.68
C LEU A 331 -24.83 -2.34 30.83
N THR A 332 -24.82 -3.56 31.36
CA THR A 332 -23.59 -4.34 31.53
C THR A 332 -23.73 -5.72 30.91
N ALA A 333 -22.65 -6.21 30.32
CA ALA A 333 -22.56 -7.57 29.81
C ALA A 333 -21.22 -8.20 30.21
N ASP A 334 -21.24 -9.44 30.68
CA ASP A 334 -20.04 -10.21 30.93
C ASP A 334 -19.45 -10.68 29.60
N ILE A 335 -18.14 -10.48 29.46
CA ILE A 335 -17.36 -10.92 28.29
C ILE A 335 -16.23 -11.89 28.71
N LYS A 336 -16.27 -12.35 29.93
CA LYS A 336 -15.28 -13.28 30.51
C LYS A 336 -15.09 -14.52 29.66
N GLY A 337 -13.86 -15.05 29.66
CA GLY A 337 -13.53 -16.25 28.94
C GLY A 337 -13.57 -16.12 27.41
N SER A 338 -13.91 -14.94 26.86
CA SER A 338 -13.75 -14.66 25.46
C SER A 338 -12.30 -14.33 25.13
N GLU A 339 -11.90 -14.51 23.90
CA GLU A 339 -10.55 -14.22 23.42
C GLU A 339 -10.54 -12.97 22.55
N TRP A 340 -9.54 -12.11 22.72
CA TRP A 340 -9.17 -11.06 21.81
C TRP A 340 -7.94 -11.48 21.02
N PRO A 341 -8.08 -11.96 19.76
CA PRO A 341 -6.96 -12.47 19.00
C PRO A 341 -6.10 -11.34 18.40
N MET A 342 -4.80 -11.59 18.29
CA MET A 342 -3.84 -10.65 17.74
C MET A 342 -4.12 -10.35 16.26
N GLY A 343 -4.04 -9.07 15.86
CA GLY A 343 -4.22 -8.62 14.49
C GLY A 343 -5.65 -8.75 13.97
N LYS A 344 -6.64 -8.93 14.85
CA LYS A 344 -8.04 -9.07 14.49
C LYS A 344 -8.89 -7.91 14.99
N THR A 345 -10.03 -7.72 14.35
CA THR A 345 -11.05 -6.80 14.85
C THR A 345 -12.14 -7.57 15.58
N VAL A 346 -12.38 -7.20 16.82
CA VAL A 346 -13.52 -7.66 17.62
C VAL A 346 -14.60 -6.60 17.55
N THR A 347 -15.75 -6.94 17.02
CA THR A 347 -16.89 -6.05 16.90
C THR A 347 -17.96 -6.47 17.89
N TYR A 348 -18.31 -5.57 18.78
CA TYR A 348 -19.45 -5.71 19.68
C TYR A 348 -20.67 -5.03 19.09
N LYS A 349 -21.68 -5.84 18.78
CA LYS A 349 -22.92 -5.39 18.17
C LYS A 349 -24.01 -5.34 19.25
N ILE A 350 -24.63 -4.18 19.46
CA ILE A 350 -25.71 -3.99 20.43
C ILE A 350 -27.05 -4.11 19.70
N SER A 351 -27.89 -5.06 20.10
CA SER A 351 -29.16 -5.37 19.44
C SER A 351 -30.29 -5.59 20.45
N SER A 352 -31.51 -5.35 20.06
CA SER A 352 -32.70 -5.74 20.84
C SER A 352 -33.09 -7.21 20.64
N SER A 353 -32.44 -7.92 19.72
CA SER A 353 -32.65 -9.34 19.46
C SER A 353 -31.51 -10.19 20.00
N SER A 354 -31.80 -11.33 20.60
CA SER A 354 -30.82 -12.35 20.97
C SER A 354 -30.33 -13.15 19.74
N LEU A 355 -31.01 -13.01 18.60
CA LEU A 355 -30.59 -13.61 17.35
C LEU A 355 -29.68 -12.64 16.59
N ASN A 356 -28.45 -13.04 16.40
CA ASN A 356 -27.52 -12.32 15.52
C ASN A 356 -27.40 -13.08 14.21
N TRP A 357 -27.71 -12.39 13.14
CA TRP A 357 -27.57 -12.92 11.80
C TRP A 357 -26.35 -12.30 11.12
N THR A 358 -25.42 -13.13 10.72
CA THR A 358 -24.34 -12.74 9.81
C THR A 358 -24.79 -13.05 8.40
N TYR A 359 -24.76 -12.06 7.52
CA TYR A 359 -25.12 -12.23 6.11
C TYR A 359 -23.91 -12.59 5.28
N THR A 360 -24.08 -13.58 4.42
CA THR A 360 -23.07 -13.97 3.42
C THR A 360 -23.67 -13.78 2.04
N LEU A 361 -22.98 -13.01 1.22
CA LEU A 361 -23.25 -12.87 -0.21
C LEU A 361 -21.96 -13.17 -0.96
N ASP A 362 -21.96 -14.27 -1.71
CA ASP A 362 -20.84 -14.67 -2.55
C ASP A 362 -21.33 -14.78 -4.00
N VAL A 363 -20.59 -14.12 -4.90
CA VAL A 363 -20.91 -14.08 -6.32
C VAL A 363 -19.68 -14.48 -7.12
N THR A 364 -19.80 -15.52 -7.93
CA THR A 364 -18.72 -15.87 -8.85
C THR A 364 -18.61 -14.83 -9.95
N ALA A 365 -17.39 -14.31 -10.17
CA ALA A 365 -17.15 -13.36 -11.24
C ALA A 365 -17.43 -13.97 -12.61
N LEU A 366 -18.05 -13.19 -13.49
CA LEU A 366 -18.12 -13.48 -14.91
C LEU A 366 -16.80 -13.10 -15.60
N ALA A 367 -16.50 -13.78 -16.70
CA ALA A 367 -15.47 -13.28 -17.59
C ALA A 367 -16.01 -12.06 -18.36
N ASP A 368 -15.09 -11.25 -18.90
CA ASP A 368 -15.49 -10.13 -19.75
C ASP A 368 -16.27 -10.63 -20.96
N PHE A 369 -17.36 -9.96 -21.31
CA PHE A 369 -18.08 -10.23 -22.53
C PHE A 369 -17.34 -9.60 -23.71
N THR A 370 -17.22 -10.36 -24.80
CA THR A 370 -16.72 -9.82 -26.07
C THR A 370 -17.85 -9.16 -26.85
N TYR A 371 -17.52 -8.45 -27.92
CA TYR A 371 -18.51 -7.87 -28.84
C TYR A 371 -19.48 -8.90 -29.45
N ALA A 372 -19.12 -10.18 -29.46
CA ALA A 372 -19.99 -11.25 -29.97
C ALA A 372 -21.18 -11.50 -29.02
N GLY A 373 -21.19 -10.87 -27.87
CA GLY A 373 -22.23 -11.08 -26.87
C GLY A 373 -22.25 -12.52 -26.36
N GLY A 374 -23.44 -12.99 -26.04
CA GLY A 374 -23.67 -14.36 -25.61
C GLY A 374 -24.17 -14.45 -24.18
N THR A 375 -24.28 -15.67 -23.69
CA THR A 375 -24.74 -15.95 -22.32
C THR A 375 -23.60 -16.53 -21.50
N GLN A 376 -23.40 -15.99 -20.31
CA GLN A 376 -22.52 -16.56 -19.30
C GLN A 376 -23.33 -16.85 -18.03
N GLN A 377 -22.92 -17.88 -17.32
CA GLN A 377 -23.53 -18.27 -16.07
C GLN A 377 -22.65 -17.84 -14.90
N TYR A 378 -23.24 -17.16 -13.95
CA TYR A 378 -22.64 -16.87 -12.65
C TYR A 378 -23.43 -17.60 -11.54
N ARG A 379 -22.87 -17.61 -10.34
CA ARG A 379 -23.51 -18.27 -9.21
C ARG A 379 -23.58 -17.32 -8.05
N VAL A 380 -24.69 -17.35 -7.33
CA VAL A 380 -24.92 -16.55 -6.15
C VAL A 380 -25.21 -17.45 -4.96
N THR A 381 -24.47 -17.27 -3.89
CA THR A 381 -24.73 -17.83 -2.57
C THR A 381 -25.13 -16.68 -1.66
N SER A 382 -26.35 -16.69 -1.13
CA SER A 382 -26.84 -15.63 -0.25
C SER A 382 -27.64 -16.24 0.89
N TYR A 383 -27.07 -16.18 2.08
CA TYR A 383 -27.72 -16.68 3.29
C TYR A 383 -27.36 -15.83 4.50
N ARG A 384 -28.16 -15.96 5.54
CA ARG A 384 -27.82 -15.49 6.88
C ARG A 384 -27.55 -16.66 7.80
N GLN A 385 -26.65 -16.49 8.74
CA GLN A 385 -26.28 -17.51 9.70
C GLN A 385 -26.29 -16.93 11.11
N ASN A 386 -26.90 -17.63 12.05
CA ASN A 386 -26.87 -17.25 13.46
C ASN A 386 -25.60 -17.77 14.16
N ALA A 387 -25.41 -17.36 15.42
CA ALA A 387 -24.25 -17.74 16.22
C ALA A 387 -24.18 -19.28 16.49
N GLN A 388 -25.29 -19.99 16.34
CA GLN A 388 -25.39 -21.44 16.50
C GLN A 388 -25.00 -22.18 15.21
N GLY A 389 -24.76 -21.45 14.12
CA GLY A 389 -24.41 -22.02 12.83
C GLY A 389 -25.62 -22.39 11.97
N GLU A 390 -26.83 -22.10 12.41
CA GLU A 390 -28.05 -22.30 11.61
C GLU A 390 -28.10 -21.30 10.48
N LYS A 391 -28.36 -21.78 9.26
CA LYS A 391 -28.38 -20.99 8.06
C LYS A 391 -29.80 -20.83 7.55
N GLU A 392 -30.14 -19.65 7.11
CA GLU A 392 -31.39 -19.33 6.41
C GLU A 392 -31.09 -18.58 5.11
N ALA A 393 -31.90 -18.84 4.09
CA ALA A 393 -31.81 -18.11 2.83
C ALA A 393 -32.01 -16.60 3.06
N ALA A 394 -31.20 -15.78 2.38
CA ALA A 394 -31.33 -14.34 2.39
C ALA A 394 -31.58 -13.83 0.97
N GLU A 395 -32.65 -13.10 0.78
CA GLU A 395 -32.97 -12.50 -0.51
C GLU A 395 -31.86 -11.52 -0.93
N TRP A 396 -31.64 -11.43 -2.22
CA TRP A 396 -30.66 -10.53 -2.79
C TRP A 396 -31.19 -9.84 -4.05
N THR A 397 -30.67 -8.65 -4.34
CA THR A 397 -30.97 -7.86 -5.53
C THR A 397 -29.68 -7.33 -6.16
N ALA A 398 -29.73 -6.98 -7.44
CA ALA A 398 -28.61 -6.42 -8.19
C ALA A 398 -28.88 -4.97 -8.57
N GLN A 399 -27.81 -4.17 -8.57
CA GLN A 399 -27.78 -2.82 -9.13
C GLN A 399 -26.76 -2.76 -10.27
N TYR A 400 -26.86 -1.76 -11.10
CA TYR A 400 -26.05 -1.60 -12.30
C TYR A 400 -25.32 -0.26 -12.29
N ALA A 401 -24.07 -0.23 -12.74
CA ALA A 401 -23.30 0.99 -12.90
C ALA A 401 -22.50 0.92 -14.20
N GLU A 402 -22.86 1.74 -15.18
CA GLU A 402 -22.16 1.80 -16.47
C GLU A 402 -20.80 2.51 -16.37
N ASP A 403 -20.67 3.43 -15.41
CA ASP A 403 -19.45 4.18 -15.13
C ASP A 403 -18.61 3.59 -13.96
N GLY A 404 -19.08 2.48 -13.38
CA GLY A 404 -18.47 1.83 -12.21
C GLY A 404 -18.63 2.61 -10.89
N THR A 405 -19.35 3.73 -10.89
CA THR A 405 -19.47 4.62 -9.72
C THR A 405 -20.91 5.00 -9.39
N THR A 406 -21.76 5.18 -10.40
CA THR A 406 -23.15 5.60 -10.27
C THR A 406 -24.09 4.40 -10.39
N TRP A 407 -24.58 3.91 -9.26
CA TRP A 407 -25.43 2.72 -9.20
C TRP A 407 -26.92 3.06 -9.42
N THR A 408 -27.60 2.24 -10.20
CA THR A 408 -29.02 2.36 -10.53
C THR A 408 -29.69 0.99 -10.54
N ASP A 409 -30.99 0.98 -10.27
CA ASP A 409 -31.82 -0.23 -10.38
C ASP A 409 -32.25 -0.51 -11.84
N THR A 410 -31.98 0.40 -12.75
CA THR A 410 -32.36 0.26 -14.16
C THR A 410 -31.32 -0.57 -14.90
N LYS A 411 -31.75 -1.74 -15.39
CA LYS A 411 -30.92 -2.62 -16.20
C LYS A 411 -30.60 -1.96 -17.55
N PRO A 412 -29.31 -1.92 -17.98
CA PRO A 412 -28.93 -1.42 -19.30
C PRO A 412 -29.59 -2.21 -20.44
N GLY A 413 -29.95 -1.52 -21.51
CA GLY A 413 -30.65 -2.15 -22.65
C GLY A 413 -29.87 -3.25 -23.35
N TRP A 414 -28.55 -3.12 -23.43
CA TRP A 414 -27.64 -4.09 -24.04
C TRP A 414 -27.46 -5.38 -23.21
N LEU A 415 -27.82 -5.36 -21.92
CA LEU A 415 -27.87 -6.54 -21.06
C LEU A 415 -29.28 -7.18 -21.20
N THR A 416 -29.44 -8.09 -22.17
CA THR A 416 -30.76 -8.60 -22.55
C THR A 416 -31.40 -9.46 -21.47
N THR A 417 -30.64 -10.39 -20.89
CA THR A 417 -31.08 -11.21 -19.77
C THR A 417 -30.12 -11.06 -18.61
N PHE A 418 -30.64 -10.89 -17.43
CA PHE A 418 -29.87 -10.87 -16.20
C PHE A 418 -30.75 -11.26 -15.02
N THR A 419 -30.30 -12.21 -14.22
CA THR A 419 -30.99 -12.57 -12.98
C THR A 419 -30.72 -11.50 -11.94
N ALA A 420 -31.65 -10.58 -11.74
CA ALA A 420 -31.46 -9.37 -10.94
C ALA A 420 -31.81 -9.55 -9.45
N SER A 421 -32.38 -10.68 -9.07
CA SER A 421 -32.78 -10.99 -7.69
C SER A 421 -32.93 -12.49 -7.50
N GLY A 422 -32.87 -12.91 -6.25
CA GLY A 422 -33.10 -14.30 -5.88
C GLY A 422 -33.46 -14.43 -4.40
N THR A 423 -34.04 -15.58 -4.05
CA THR A 423 -34.42 -15.91 -2.66
C THR A 423 -33.22 -16.29 -1.80
N GLY A 424 -32.06 -16.52 -2.43
CA GLY A 424 -30.85 -16.96 -1.74
C GLY A 424 -30.86 -18.44 -1.34
N GLY A 425 -29.84 -18.81 -0.61
CA GLY A 425 -29.58 -20.16 -0.09
C GLY A 425 -28.10 -20.33 0.29
N ASP A 426 -27.79 -21.38 1.01
CA ASP A 426 -26.42 -21.72 1.42
C ASP A 426 -25.63 -22.50 0.36
N SER A 427 -26.26 -22.82 -0.75
CA SER A 427 -25.64 -23.42 -1.94
C SER A 427 -25.63 -22.44 -3.11
N ALA A 428 -24.57 -22.51 -3.93
CA ALA A 428 -24.37 -21.64 -5.07
C ALA A 428 -25.44 -21.87 -6.15
N GLN A 429 -26.36 -20.93 -6.29
CA GLN A 429 -27.48 -20.98 -7.25
C GLN A 429 -27.03 -20.41 -8.60
N PRO A 430 -27.35 -21.10 -9.74
CA PRO A 430 -26.99 -20.61 -11.07
C PRO A 430 -27.86 -19.43 -11.47
N CYS A 431 -27.24 -18.42 -12.04
CA CYS A 431 -27.84 -17.21 -12.57
C CYS A 431 -27.27 -16.93 -13.96
N ASP A 432 -28.07 -16.40 -14.86
CA ASP A 432 -27.66 -16.13 -16.23
C ASP A 432 -27.53 -14.63 -16.48
N ALA A 433 -26.49 -14.28 -17.26
CA ALA A 433 -26.30 -12.97 -17.85
C ALA A 433 -26.14 -13.12 -19.36
N THR A 434 -26.95 -12.42 -20.13
CA THR A 434 -26.87 -12.40 -21.59
C THR A 434 -26.67 -10.99 -22.09
N VAL A 435 -25.63 -10.80 -22.86
CA VAL A 435 -25.30 -9.55 -23.52
C VAL A 435 -25.59 -9.70 -25.01
N GLU A 436 -26.25 -8.70 -25.58
CA GLU A 436 -26.55 -8.68 -27.00
C GLU A 436 -25.26 -8.56 -27.84
N ALA A 437 -25.21 -9.31 -28.93
CA ALA A 437 -24.11 -9.17 -29.87
C ALA A 437 -24.09 -7.74 -30.44
N GLN A 438 -22.97 -7.09 -30.35
CA GLN A 438 -22.76 -5.77 -30.94
C GLN A 438 -22.45 -5.97 -32.45
N THR A 439 -23.48 -5.89 -33.28
CA THR A 439 -23.29 -5.94 -34.72
C THR A 439 -22.46 -4.74 -35.18
N GLY A 440 -21.33 -5.00 -35.81
CA GLY A 440 -20.41 -3.96 -36.28
C GLY A 440 -19.22 -3.67 -35.36
N ILE A 441 -19.15 -4.29 -34.18
CA ILE A 441 -17.95 -4.22 -33.31
C ILE A 441 -17.14 -5.51 -33.46
N SER A 442 -16.66 -5.76 -34.66
CA SER A 442 -15.59 -6.72 -34.95
C SER A 442 -14.26 -5.98 -35.01
N ASN A 443 -13.14 -6.69 -35.04
CA ASN A 443 -11.87 -6.09 -35.45
C ASN A 443 -12.01 -5.38 -36.80
N ASP A 444 -12.92 -5.84 -37.67
CA ASP A 444 -13.30 -5.19 -38.90
C ASP A 444 -14.02 -3.86 -38.68
N PHE A 445 -14.82 -3.74 -37.62
CA PHE A 445 -15.46 -2.46 -37.24
C PHE A 445 -14.41 -1.42 -36.86
N HIS A 446 -13.43 -1.75 -36.06
CA HIS A 446 -12.36 -0.81 -35.71
C HIS A 446 -11.53 -0.45 -36.92
N THR A 447 -11.23 -1.42 -37.79
CA THR A 447 -10.55 -1.20 -39.06
C THR A 447 -11.39 -0.29 -39.96
N ALA A 448 -12.69 -0.54 -40.09
CA ALA A 448 -13.61 0.28 -40.87
C ALA A 448 -13.76 1.69 -40.28
N ALA A 449 -13.88 1.81 -38.95
CA ALA A 449 -13.96 3.09 -38.26
C ALA A 449 -12.69 3.92 -38.43
N LEU A 450 -11.50 3.31 -38.32
CA LEU A 450 -10.22 3.97 -38.59
C LEU A 450 -10.12 4.42 -40.05
N LYS A 451 -10.54 3.59 -41.00
CA LYS A 451 -10.59 3.95 -42.43
C LYS A 451 -11.57 5.10 -42.67
N ALA A 452 -12.74 5.08 -42.04
CA ALA A 452 -13.77 6.12 -42.19
C ALA A 452 -13.44 7.43 -41.47
N ALA A 453 -12.54 7.40 -40.50
CA ALA A 453 -12.17 8.58 -39.70
C ALA A 453 -11.70 9.73 -40.60
N THR A 454 -12.06 10.95 -40.22
CA THR A 454 -11.59 12.15 -40.90
C THR A 454 -10.07 12.22 -40.86
N ALA A 455 -9.44 12.34 -42.04
CA ALA A 455 -7.99 12.43 -42.12
C ALA A 455 -7.46 13.60 -41.32
N LYS A 456 -6.35 13.40 -40.60
CA LYS A 456 -5.67 14.45 -39.83
C LYS A 456 -4.45 14.96 -40.57
N GLY A 457 -4.25 16.27 -40.48
CA GLY A 457 -3.14 16.95 -41.13
C GLY A 457 -3.18 16.89 -42.66
N SER A 458 -2.22 17.52 -43.29
CA SER A 458 -1.96 17.51 -44.73
C SER A 458 -0.46 17.40 -44.97
N GLU A 459 -0.05 17.17 -46.20
CA GLU A 459 1.37 17.12 -46.60
C GLU A 459 2.11 18.40 -46.21
N THR A 460 1.47 19.56 -46.40
CA THR A 460 2.05 20.86 -46.08
C THR A 460 1.89 21.28 -44.61
N THR A 461 0.94 20.67 -43.90
CA THR A 461 0.64 20.95 -42.48
C THR A 461 0.33 19.65 -41.74
N PRO A 462 1.35 18.83 -41.50
CA PRO A 462 1.16 17.57 -40.80
C PRO A 462 0.63 17.76 -39.38
N TYR A 463 -0.21 16.86 -38.93
CA TYR A 463 -0.71 16.84 -37.54
C TYR A 463 0.41 16.45 -36.58
N ASN A 464 0.81 17.38 -35.71
CA ASN A 464 1.85 17.11 -34.72
C ASN A 464 1.33 16.21 -33.59
N LEU A 465 1.87 15.01 -33.47
CA LEU A 465 1.46 14.01 -32.47
C LEU A 465 1.81 14.41 -31.02
N SER A 466 2.72 15.36 -30.84
CA SER A 466 3.06 15.87 -29.51
C SER A 466 2.15 17.01 -29.03
N SER A 467 1.24 17.49 -29.88
CA SER A 467 0.29 18.56 -29.57
C SER A 467 -1.11 18.00 -29.38
N SER A 468 -1.84 18.49 -28.40
CA SER A 468 -3.24 18.12 -28.12
C SER A 468 -4.19 18.48 -29.28
N THR A 469 -3.85 19.51 -30.05
CA THR A 469 -4.64 20.01 -31.19
C THR A 469 -4.05 19.66 -32.55
N GLY A 470 -2.86 19.06 -32.58
CA GLY A 470 -2.11 18.78 -33.81
C GLY A 470 -1.37 19.99 -34.36
N GLY A 471 -1.32 21.11 -33.64
CA GLY A 471 -0.63 22.35 -34.02
C GLY A 471 0.90 22.25 -33.90
N SER A 472 1.59 23.38 -34.13
CA SER A 472 3.05 23.41 -34.14
C SER A 472 3.71 23.33 -32.76
N SER A 473 2.96 23.49 -31.69
CA SER A 473 3.47 23.44 -30.31
C SER A 473 3.85 22.03 -29.90
N VAL A 474 5.00 21.87 -29.26
CA VAL A 474 5.43 20.62 -28.64
C VAL A 474 4.96 20.65 -27.18
N GLU A 475 3.95 19.84 -26.86
CA GLU A 475 3.29 19.84 -25.54
C GLU A 475 3.64 18.60 -24.73
N ASN A 476 3.46 17.41 -25.32
CA ASN A 476 3.73 16.14 -24.65
C ASN A 476 4.41 15.18 -25.62
N THR A 477 5.62 14.77 -25.31
CA THR A 477 6.37 13.81 -26.10
C THR A 477 6.37 12.42 -25.45
N ALA A 478 6.59 11.39 -26.24
CA ALA A 478 6.57 10.00 -25.79
C ALA A 478 7.47 9.11 -26.67
N ASN A 479 7.78 7.90 -26.20
CA ASN A 479 8.42 6.87 -27.02
C ASN A 479 7.45 6.18 -28.00
N CYS A 480 6.15 6.27 -27.73
CA CYS A 480 5.11 5.68 -28.56
C CYS A 480 3.97 6.67 -28.75
N TYR A 481 3.42 6.72 -29.93
CA TYR A 481 2.26 7.54 -30.26
C TYR A 481 1.14 6.67 -30.85
N VAL A 482 -0.09 7.02 -30.50
CA VAL A 482 -1.29 6.36 -31.04
C VAL A 482 -1.86 7.22 -32.15
N VAL A 483 -2.04 6.63 -33.32
CA VAL A 483 -2.67 7.25 -34.48
C VAL A 483 -4.09 6.72 -34.62
N SER A 484 -5.09 7.60 -34.57
CA SER A 484 -6.52 7.26 -34.57
C SER A 484 -7.25 7.56 -35.88
N ALA A 485 -6.54 7.97 -36.90
CA ALA A 485 -7.12 8.31 -38.23
C ALA A 485 -6.05 8.18 -39.32
N PRO A 486 -6.42 8.02 -40.59
CA PRO A 486 -5.47 8.21 -41.70
C PRO A 486 -5.05 9.68 -41.78
N GLY A 487 -3.95 9.98 -42.49
CA GLY A 487 -3.53 11.36 -42.68
C GLY A 487 -2.03 11.55 -42.69
N HIS A 488 -1.62 12.82 -42.59
CA HIS A 488 -0.22 13.21 -42.51
C HIS A 488 0.11 13.66 -41.10
N TYR A 489 1.19 13.13 -40.57
CA TYR A 489 1.58 13.31 -39.19
C TYR A 489 3.01 13.81 -39.07
N SER A 490 3.32 14.47 -37.99
CA SER A 490 4.68 14.79 -37.60
C SER A 490 4.94 14.52 -36.12
N LEU A 491 6.19 14.31 -35.77
CA LEU A 491 6.63 14.20 -34.39
C LEU A 491 8.00 14.90 -34.23
N PRO A 492 8.19 15.63 -33.11
CA PRO A 492 9.45 16.31 -32.84
C PRO A 492 10.54 15.28 -32.44
N LEU A 493 11.79 15.64 -32.65
CA LEU A 493 12.94 14.82 -32.28
C LEU A 493 13.34 15.10 -30.83
N VAL A 494 12.64 14.45 -29.91
CA VAL A 494 12.78 14.62 -28.45
C VAL A 494 13.01 13.26 -27.79
N TYR A 495 13.84 13.22 -26.73
CA TYR A 495 14.06 12.01 -25.97
C TYR A 495 12.82 11.60 -25.15
N GLY A 496 12.12 10.57 -25.60
CA GLY A 496 10.99 10.01 -24.88
C GLY A 496 9.97 11.08 -24.43
N ASN A 497 9.66 11.12 -23.17
CA ASN A 497 8.75 12.11 -22.55
C ASN A 497 9.49 13.35 -22.00
N ALA A 498 10.57 13.77 -22.63
CA ALA A 498 11.38 14.88 -22.16
C ALA A 498 10.70 16.26 -22.29
N ILE A 499 9.58 16.35 -23.01
CA ILE A 499 8.64 17.48 -22.93
C ILE A 499 7.31 16.98 -22.36
N LYS A 500 6.84 17.61 -21.29
CA LYS A 500 5.58 17.31 -20.63
C LYS A 500 4.88 18.61 -20.24
N ASN A 501 3.62 18.78 -20.64
CA ASN A 501 2.85 20.00 -20.45
C ASN A 501 3.60 21.26 -20.97
N ALA A 502 4.18 21.15 -22.15
CA ALA A 502 4.99 22.18 -22.82
C ALA A 502 6.23 22.64 -22.02
N ALA A 503 6.67 21.89 -21.02
CA ALA A 503 7.85 22.16 -20.21
C ALA A 503 8.85 21.00 -20.28
N THR A 504 10.12 21.32 -20.06
CA THR A 504 11.20 20.30 -20.04
C THR A 504 11.03 19.38 -18.84
N ASN A 505 10.99 18.07 -19.11
CA ASN A 505 11.01 17.00 -18.11
C ASN A 505 12.41 16.36 -18.05
N VAL A 506 13.28 16.95 -17.25
CA VAL A 506 14.68 16.52 -17.13
C VAL A 506 14.81 15.05 -16.69
N SER A 507 13.87 14.53 -15.91
CA SER A 507 13.87 13.14 -15.45
C SER A 507 13.77 12.09 -16.59
N ALA A 508 13.39 12.53 -17.79
CA ALA A 508 13.34 11.64 -18.96
C ALA A 508 14.74 11.24 -19.49
N TYR A 509 15.78 12.01 -19.18
CA TYR A 509 17.14 11.77 -19.67
C TYR A 509 18.22 11.96 -18.60
N THR A 510 17.83 12.11 -17.34
CA THR A 510 18.74 12.13 -16.20
C THR A 510 18.26 11.15 -15.14
N SER A 511 19.17 10.70 -14.28
CA SER A 511 18.86 9.90 -13.11
C SER A 511 19.38 10.59 -11.86
N THR A 512 18.62 10.56 -10.78
CA THR A 512 19.06 10.99 -9.45
C THR A 512 19.71 9.86 -8.66
N ALA A 513 19.74 8.65 -9.19
CA ALA A 513 20.35 7.51 -8.53
C ALA A 513 21.88 7.65 -8.49
N THR A 514 22.49 7.23 -7.37
CA THR A 514 23.91 7.39 -7.08
C THR A 514 24.75 6.13 -7.29
N GLY A 515 24.14 5.06 -7.81
CA GLY A 515 24.84 3.80 -8.10
C GLY A 515 25.84 3.93 -9.24
N THR A 516 26.96 3.22 -9.17
CA THR A 516 28.05 3.27 -10.17
C THR A 516 27.65 2.73 -11.55
N ASN A 517 26.56 1.97 -11.62
CA ASN A 517 26.05 1.37 -12.86
C ASN A 517 24.93 2.20 -13.51
N ILE A 518 24.65 3.38 -13.00
CA ILE A 518 23.57 4.25 -13.49
C ILE A 518 24.18 5.49 -14.11
N LEU A 519 23.81 5.74 -15.39
CA LEU A 519 24.27 6.91 -16.13
C LEU A 519 23.49 8.15 -15.64
N ASN A 520 24.25 9.17 -15.24
CA ASN A 520 23.69 10.46 -14.83
C ASN A 520 24.58 11.62 -15.31
N PRO A 521 24.20 12.34 -16.35
CA PRO A 521 23.02 12.13 -17.21
C PRO A 521 23.11 10.85 -18.06
N PHE A 522 22.01 10.47 -18.67
CA PHE A 522 22.05 9.44 -19.71
C PHE A 522 22.93 9.88 -20.86
N ILE A 523 23.54 8.94 -21.55
CA ILE A 523 24.43 9.23 -22.68
C ILE A 523 23.70 9.04 -24.01
N ASN A 524 24.08 9.83 -25.01
CA ASN A 524 23.63 9.69 -26.39
C ASN A 524 24.45 8.59 -27.11
N HIS A 525 24.12 8.34 -28.39
CA HIS A 525 24.79 7.34 -29.22
C HIS A 525 26.32 7.58 -29.38
N ALA A 526 26.80 8.82 -29.19
CA ALA A 526 28.22 9.17 -29.28
C ALA A 526 28.95 9.10 -27.91
N GLY A 527 28.25 8.62 -26.85
CA GLY A 527 28.78 8.53 -25.50
C GLY A 527 28.81 9.83 -24.72
N ASN A 528 28.20 10.90 -25.22
CA ASN A 528 28.13 12.19 -24.52
C ASN A 528 26.86 12.25 -23.63
N GLY A 529 26.96 12.93 -22.49
CA GLY A 529 25.81 13.15 -21.63
C GLY A 529 24.69 13.94 -22.32
N ILE A 530 23.44 13.51 -22.12
CA ILE A 530 22.26 14.22 -22.63
C ILE A 530 21.94 15.38 -21.68
N THR A 531 21.91 16.60 -22.21
CA THR A 531 21.70 17.83 -21.44
C THR A 531 20.50 18.64 -21.92
N ASP A 532 19.95 18.31 -23.08
CA ASP A 532 18.82 19.02 -23.70
C ASP A 532 17.73 18.01 -24.10
N PRO A 533 16.44 18.32 -23.95
CA PRO A 533 15.34 17.42 -24.33
C PRO A 533 15.33 17.09 -25.81
N TYR A 534 15.77 18.02 -26.67
CA TYR A 534 15.80 17.82 -28.11
C TYR A 534 17.09 17.11 -28.53
N ILE A 535 16.93 16.05 -29.34
CA ILE A 535 18.05 15.19 -29.74
C ILE A 535 19.15 16.00 -30.41
N ALA A 536 18.80 16.87 -31.36
CA ALA A 536 19.75 17.65 -32.15
C ALA A 536 20.58 18.67 -31.35
N ASN A 537 20.10 19.09 -30.19
CA ASN A 537 20.80 20.07 -29.34
C ASN A 537 21.92 19.43 -28.52
N ASN A 538 22.04 18.11 -28.56
CA ASN A 538 23.08 17.39 -27.86
C ASN A 538 24.29 17.13 -28.78
N ASN A 539 25.49 17.18 -28.19
CA ASN A 539 26.74 17.05 -28.96
C ASN A 539 26.78 15.70 -29.74
N GLY A 540 27.08 15.79 -31.02
CA GLY A 540 27.17 14.65 -31.93
C GLY A 540 25.82 14.06 -32.39
N CYS A 541 24.71 14.73 -32.11
CA CYS A 541 23.35 14.21 -32.40
C CYS A 541 22.61 14.96 -33.51
N THR A 542 23.30 15.45 -34.53
CA THR A 542 22.66 16.11 -35.67
C THR A 542 21.89 15.09 -36.51
N PRO A 543 20.55 15.20 -36.66
CA PRO A 543 19.77 14.33 -37.50
C PRO A 543 20.11 14.51 -38.98
N ALA A 544 20.14 13.40 -39.71
CA ALA A 544 20.45 13.42 -41.15
C ALA A 544 19.30 12.91 -42.04
N LYS A 545 18.58 11.91 -41.55
CA LYS A 545 17.45 11.29 -42.26
C LYS A 545 16.54 10.55 -41.30
N ALA A 546 15.34 10.18 -41.79
CA ALA A 546 14.44 9.27 -41.12
C ALA A 546 14.21 8.03 -42.00
N GLU A 547 14.13 6.87 -41.40
CA GLU A 547 13.88 5.61 -42.11
C GLU A 547 12.91 4.75 -41.28
N LEU A 548 12.05 4.01 -42.01
CA LEU A 548 11.16 3.03 -41.40
C LEU A 548 11.99 1.81 -40.98
N VAL A 549 11.88 1.40 -39.71
CA VAL A 549 12.55 0.19 -39.21
C VAL A 549 11.73 -1.06 -39.59
N TRP A 550 10.42 -1.03 -39.33
CA TRP A 550 9.50 -2.11 -39.66
C TRP A 550 8.04 -1.65 -39.62
N GLN A 551 7.18 -2.37 -40.26
CA GLN A 551 5.72 -2.28 -40.14
C GLN A 551 5.12 -3.68 -40.44
N ASP A 552 4.01 -4.00 -39.78
CA ASP A 552 3.32 -5.28 -39.95
C ASP A 552 2.34 -5.30 -41.14
N ALA A 553 1.98 -4.14 -41.66
CA ALA A 553 1.17 -4.00 -42.87
C ALA A 553 1.94 -3.20 -43.91
N MET A 554 2.13 -3.81 -45.08
CA MET A 554 2.83 -3.16 -46.18
C MET A 554 2.15 -1.83 -46.55
N ASN A 555 2.94 -0.78 -46.70
CA ASN A 555 2.50 0.56 -47.08
C ASN A 555 1.51 1.23 -46.10
N LEU A 556 1.47 0.78 -44.84
CA LEU A 556 0.67 1.45 -43.79
C LEU A 556 1.19 2.84 -43.52
N VAL A 557 2.52 2.95 -43.36
CA VAL A 557 3.23 4.22 -43.19
C VAL A 557 4.11 4.44 -44.42
N THR A 558 3.94 5.59 -45.04
CA THR A 558 4.65 6.02 -46.25
C THR A 558 5.13 7.47 -46.08
N ASP A 559 5.82 7.98 -47.08
CA ASP A 559 6.24 9.39 -47.18
C ASP A 559 6.98 9.85 -45.91
N ILE A 560 7.92 9.02 -45.44
CA ILE A 560 8.69 9.28 -44.23
C ILE A 560 9.84 10.21 -44.59
N GLU A 561 9.83 11.39 -43.98
CA GLU A 561 10.82 12.42 -44.26
C GLU A 561 11.36 13.03 -42.96
N TYR A 562 12.62 13.37 -42.96
CA TYR A 562 13.23 14.23 -41.98
C TYR A 562 13.16 15.69 -42.48
N ASN A 563 12.49 16.52 -41.72
CA ASN A 563 12.36 17.95 -41.98
C ASN A 563 13.26 18.74 -41.04
N ALA A 564 14.33 19.33 -41.57
CA ALA A 564 15.22 20.16 -40.77
C ALA A 564 14.51 21.44 -40.29
N GLY A 565 14.83 21.87 -39.08
CA GLY A 565 14.19 23.05 -38.48
C GLY A 565 14.73 23.34 -37.08
N SER A 566 14.04 24.24 -36.37
CA SER A 566 14.36 24.60 -35.00
C SER A 566 14.38 23.33 -34.12
N ASN A 567 15.30 23.26 -33.17
CA ASN A 567 15.50 22.13 -32.25
C ASN A 567 15.69 20.77 -32.96
N GLY A 568 16.29 20.79 -34.16
CA GLY A 568 16.54 19.59 -34.95
C GLY A 568 15.40 19.19 -35.87
N GLY A 569 14.32 19.96 -35.94
CA GLY A 569 13.19 19.70 -36.84
C GLY A 569 12.26 18.59 -36.36
N ASN A 570 11.68 17.87 -37.30
CA ASN A 570 10.71 16.81 -37.05
C ASN A 570 10.80 15.68 -38.08
N ILE A 571 10.19 14.55 -37.77
CA ILE A 571 9.90 13.51 -38.72
C ILE A 571 8.44 13.69 -39.14
N SER A 572 8.17 13.70 -40.45
CA SER A 572 6.83 13.59 -41.03
C SER A 572 6.61 12.24 -41.70
N PHE A 573 5.37 11.81 -41.71
CA PHE A 573 4.96 10.56 -42.36
C PHE A 573 3.47 10.56 -42.68
N LYS A 574 3.04 9.68 -43.59
CA LYS A 574 1.65 9.48 -43.92
C LYS A 574 1.17 8.12 -43.46
N VAL A 575 -0.03 8.06 -42.91
CA VAL A 575 -0.77 6.82 -42.65
C VAL A 575 -1.79 6.65 -43.77
N ASP A 576 -1.58 5.64 -44.61
CA ASP A 576 -2.40 5.42 -45.78
C ASP A 576 -3.71 4.72 -45.40
N ARG A 577 -4.83 5.34 -45.77
CA ARG A 577 -6.19 4.84 -45.53
C ARG A 577 -6.42 3.44 -46.08
N SER A 578 -5.91 3.16 -47.29
CA SER A 578 -6.11 1.88 -47.96
C SER A 578 -5.37 0.71 -47.31
N SER A 579 -4.29 1.02 -46.61
CA SER A 579 -3.41 0.03 -45.98
C SER A 579 -3.79 -0.31 -44.52
N ILE A 580 -4.74 0.42 -43.94
CA ILE A 580 -5.25 0.10 -42.59
C ILE A 580 -5.97 -1.26 -42.64
N ARG A 581 -5.54 -2.18 -41.79
CA ARG A 581 -6.14 -3.51 -41.62
C ARG A 581 -5.94 -3.99 -40.17
N GLN A 582 -6.62 -5.06 -39.81
CA GLN A 582 -6.52 -5.62 -38.45
C GLN A 582 -5.07 -5.99 -38.09
N GLY A 583 -4.68 -5.71 -36.82
CA GLY A 583 -3.38 -6.09 -36.27
C GLY A 583 -2.23 -5.19 -36.69
N ASN A 584 -2.50 -3.97 -37.17
CA ASN A 584 -1.46 -3.07 -37.66
C ASN A 584 -0.64 -2.46 -36.51
N ALA A 585 0.68 -2.58 -36.62
CA ALA A 585 1.67 -1.88 -35.84
C ALA A 585 2.82 -1.36 -36.73
N VAL A 586 3.53 -0.38 -36.24
CA VAL A 586 4.68 0.24 -36.93
C VAL A 586 5.79 0.50 -35.95
#